data_35e7f3ab1e39ddf335c437c66d4d3e5e
#
_entry.id   35e7f3ab1e39ddf335c437c66d4d3e5e
#
_cell.length_a   1.000
_cell.length_b   1.000
_cell.length_c   1.000
_cell.angle_alpha   90.00
_cell.angle_beta   90.00
_cell.angle_gamma   90.00
#
_symmetry.space_group_name_H-M   'P 1'
#
loop_
_entity.id
_entity.type
_entity.pdbx_description
1 polymer ?
#
loop_
_entity_poly.entity_id
_entity_poly.type
_entity_poly.pdbx_seq_one_letter_code
_entity_poly.pdbx_strand_id
1 'polypeptide(L)'
;RQVNILFRRIAGKTHPDKLIHKDISEKEFNKRVTLYKRANNAVKQKDWAKLKDIAITLDIDLTYDEIDDILYLEETTKSLAEKVKELMSTYAWAWAHVPEQNKELLRKQILKTFKNE
;
A
#
# COMPACT_ATOMS: atom_id res chain seq x y z
N ARG A 1 -3.70 0.18 -14.97
CA ARG A 1 -3.88 1.36 -14.14
C ARG A 1 -2.65 2.22 -14.07
N GLN A 2 -2.82 3.50 -13.79
CA GLN A 2 -1.72 4.46 -13.77
C GLN A 2 -0.66 4.13 -12.71
N VAL A 3 -1.06 3.59 -11.56
CA VAL A 3 -0.13 3.19 -10.51
C VAL A 3 0.79 2.06 -10.98
N ASN A 4 0.24 1.08 -11.69
CA ASN A 4 1.04 -0.01 -12.25
C ASN A 4 2.01 0.51 -13.32
N ILE A 5 1.58 1.46 -14.12
CA ILE A 5 2.43 2.11 -15.13
C ILE A 5 3.56 2.87 -14.43
N LEU A 6 3.23 3.61 -13.37
CA LEU A 6 4.22 4.35 -12.58
C LEU A 6 5.26 3.39 -11.98
N PHE A 7 4.82 2.28 -11.37
CA PHE A 7 5.74 1.30 -10.83
C PHE A 7 6.67 0.73 -11.91
N ARG A 8 6.17 0.46 -13.11
CA ARG A 8 6.99 0.00 -14.22
C ARG A 8 8.03 1.03 -14.63
N ARG A 9 7.68 2.31 -14.62
CA ARG A 9 8.62 3.40 -14.91
C ARG A 9 9.73 3.47 -13.87
N ILE A 10 9.37 3.32 -12.59
CA ILE A 10 10.36 3.26 -11.49
C ILE A 10 11.26 2.05 -11.68
N ALA A 11 10.69 0.88 -11.93
CA ALA A 11 11.46 -0.35 -12.14
C ALA A 11 12.41 -0.24 -13.33
N GLY A 12 11.98 0.44 -14.40
CA GLY A 12 12.84 0.67 -15.57
C GLY A 12 14.10 1.46 -15.25
N LYS A 13 14.07 2.28 -14.20
CA LYS A 13 15.24 3.07 -13.77
C LYS A 13 16.03 2.44 -12.64
N THR A 14 15.47 1.48 -11.92
CA THR A 14 16.05 0.96 -10.68
C THR A 14 16.24 -0.55 -10.62
N HIS A 15 15.59 -1.30 -11.52
CA HIS A 15 15.69 -2.76 -11.49
C HIS A 15 17.13 -3.20 -11.77
N PRO A 16 17.70 -4.12 -10.95
CA PRO A 16 19.10 -4.55 -11.11
C PRO A 16 19.45 -5.02 -12.53
N ASP A 17 18.56 -5.75 -13.20
CA ASP A 17 18.78 -6.23 -14.56
C ASP A 17 18.94 -5.09 -15.56
N LYS A 18 18.28 -3.96 -15.33
CA LYS A 18 18.40 -2.78 -16.17
C LYS A 18 19.67 -2.00 -15.89
N LEU A 19 20.14 -2.03 -14.63
CA LEU A 19 21.31 -1.28 -14.20
C LEU A 19 22.63 -1.93 -14.55
N ILE A 20 22.67 -3.26 -14.69
CA ILE A 20 23.88 -4.03 -15.01
C ILE A 20 24.52 -3.52 -16.31
N HIS A 21 23.73 -3.09 -17.27
CA HIS A 21 24.20 -2.64 -18.57
C HIS A 21 24.47 -1.13 -18.65
N LYS A 22 24.30 -0.41 -17.52
CA LYS A 22 24.54 1.02 -17.48
C LYS A 22 25.89 1.34 -16.85
N ASP A 23 26.57 2.34 -17.41
CA ASP A 23 27.83 2.81 -16.89
C ASP A 23 27.58 3.79 -15.74
N ILE A 24 27.29 3.27 -14.57
CA ILE A 24 27.05 4.06 -13.36
C ILE A 24 27.98 3.58 -12.25
N SER A 25 28.26 4.47 -11.28
CA SER A 25 29.10 4.12 -10.13
C SER A 25 28.43 3.05 -9.27
N GLU A 26 29.23 2.35 -8.50
CA GLU A 26 28.75 1.37 -7.55
C GLU A 26 27.80 2.02 -6.52
N LYS A 27 28.13 3.21 -6.07
CA LYS A 27 27.30 3.97 -5.13
C LYS A 27 25.93 4.27 -5.73
N GLU A 28 25.89 4.69 -6.98
CA GLU A 28 24.64 4.97 -7.68
C GLU A 28 23.85 3.69 -7.92
N PHE A 29 24.52 2.60 -8.29
CA PHE A 29 23.89 1.30 -8.46
C PHE A 29 23.19 0.86 -7.16
N ASN A 30 23.90 0.91 -6.04
CA ASN A 30 23.35 0.50 -4.75
C ASN A 30 22.17 1.39 -4.32
N LYS A 31 22.25 2.68 -4.58
CA LYS A 31 21.18 3.62 -4.30
C LYS A 31 19.92 3.26 -5.08
N ARG A 32 20.06 2.97 -6.37
CA ARG A 32 18.91 2.64 -7.22
C ARG A 32 18.31 1.29 -6.86
N VAL A 33 19.11 0.29 -6.54
CA VAL A 33 18.62 -1.01 -6.08
C VAL A 33 17.82 -0.86 -4.78
N THR A 34 18.30 -0.02 -3.87
CA THR A 34 17.58 0.27 -2.62
C THR A 34 16.22 0.90 -2.92
N LEU A 35 16.17 1.86 -3.86
CA LEU A 35 14.92 2.49 -4.26
C LEU A 35 13.95 1.50 -4.89
N TYR A 36 14.45 0.57 -5.68
CA TYR A 36 13.62 -0.49 -6.25
C TYR A 36 12.96 -1.33 -5.17
N LYS A 37 13.74 -1.76 -4.17
CA LYS A 37 13.23 -2.54 -3.04
C LYS A 37 12.17 -1.78 -2.27
N ARG A 38 12.40 -0.49 -2.03
CA ARG A 38 11.44 0.38 -1.34
C ARG A 38 10.15 0.54 -2.14
N ALA A 39 10.25 0.71 -3.46
CA ALA A 39 9.09 0.85 -4.32
C ALA A 39 8.26 -0.43 -4.34
N ASN A 40 8.91 -1.58 -4.45
CA ASN A 40 8.25 -2.88 -4.42
C ASN A 40 7.50 -3.08 -3.11
N ASN A 41 8.13 -2.73 -2.00
CA ASN A 41 7.52 -2.81 -0.68
C ASN A 41 6.35 -1.83 -0.54
N ALA A 42 6.50 -0.62 -1.06
CA ALA A 42 5.44 0.39 -1.04
C ALA A 42 4.19 -0.11 -1.76
N VAL A 43 4.35 -0.75 -2.92
CA VAL A 43 3.22 -1.33 -3.66
C VAL A 43 2.55 -2.44 -2.86
N LYS A 44 3.33 -3.32 -2.23
CA LYS A 44 2.80 -4.41 -1.42
C LYS A 44 2.00 -3.89 -0.22
N GLN A 45 2.47 -2.81 0.40
CA GLN A 45 1.81 -2.21 1.56
C GLN A 45 0.78 -1.17 1.19
N LYS A 46 0.60 -0.90 -0.10
CA LYS A 46 -0.30 0.14 -0.61
C LYS A 46 0.04 1.52 -0.05
N ASP A 47 1.32 1.78 0.14
CA ASP A 47 1.84 3.07 0.59
C ASP A 47 2.11 3.95 -0.65
N TRP A 48 1.05 4.54 -1.17
CA TRP A 48 1.09 5.28 -2.43
C TRP A 48 1.88 6.59 -2.31
N ALA A 49 1.84 7.22 -1.13
CA ALA A 49 2.63 8.42 -0.88
C ALA A 49 4.12 8.13 -1.01
N LYS A 50 4.58 7.02 -0.48
CA LYS A 50 5.98 6.60 -0.58
C LYS A 50 6.36 6.30 -2.03
N LEU A 51 5.49 5.66 -2.79
CA LEU A 51 5.73 5.39 -4.20
C LEU A 51 5.90 6.67 -4.99
N LYS A 52 5.05 7.66 -4.73
CA LYS A 52 5.14 8.99 -5.34
C LYS A 52 6.48 9.67 -5.01
N ASP A 53 6.89 9.61 -3.75
CA ASP A 53 8.16 10.21 -3.32
C ASP A 53 9.36 9.57 -4.00
N ILE A 54 9.33 8.25 -4.19
CA ILE A 54 10.39 7.54 -4.91
C ILE A 54 10.45 7.99 -6.36
N ALA A 55 9.30 8.15 -7.01
CA ALA A 55 9.22 8.63 -8.38
C ALA A 55 9.83 10.02 -8.51
N ILE A 56 9.52 10.92 -7.58
CA ILE A 56 10.08 12.27 -7.55
C ILE A 56 11.59 12.23 -7.36
N THR A 57 12.08 11.39 -6.47
CA THR A 57 13.52 11.20 -6.23
C THR A 57 14.26 10.75 -7.49
N LEU A 58 13.60 9.98 -8.35
CA LEU A 58 14.18 9.50 -9.60
C LEU A 58 13.98 10.45 -10.77
N ASP A 59 13.47 11.64 -10.52
CA ASP A 59 13.16 12.65 -11.57
C ASP A 59 12.16 12.12 -12.61
N ILE A 60 11.22 11.28 -12.18
CA ILE A 60 10.15 10.83 -13.03
C ILE A 60 9.04 11.88 -13.02
N ASP A 61 8.70 12.42 -14.18
CA ASP A 61 7.60 13.36 -14.31
C ASP A 61 6.27 12.62 -14.14
N LEU A 62 5.50 13.06 -13.15
CA LEU A 62 4.18 12.49 -12.90
C LEU A 62 3.15 13.19 -13.77
N THR A 63 2.36 12.41 -14.50
CA THR A 63 1.24 12.96 -15.26
C THR A 63 0.12 13.35 -14.29
N TYR A 64 -0.78 14.22 -14.76
CA TYR A 64 -1.95 14.61 -13.99
C TYR A 64 -2.77 13.39 -13.57
N ASP A 65 -2.96 12.45 -14.48
CA ASP A 65 -3.71 11.22 -14.21
C ASP A 65 -3.03 10.34 -13.16
N GLU A 66 -1.70 10.27 -13.18
CA GLU A 66 -0.94 9.52 -12.18
C GLU A 66 -1.12 10.12 -10.78
N ILE A 67 -1.08 11.44 -10.68
CA ILE A 67 -1.29 12.14 -9.41
C ILE A 67 -2.71 11.89 -8.90
N ASP A 68 -3.71 12.03 -9.76
CA ASP A 68 -5.10 11.80 -9.39
C ASP A 68 -5.34 10.37 -8.90
N ASP A 69 -4.76 9.37 -9.57
CA ASP A 69 -4.88 7.98 -9.18
C ASP A 69 -4.29 7.73 -7.79
N ILE A 70 -3.12 8.29 -7.53
CA ILE A 70 -2.44 8.15 -6.24
C ILE A 70 -3.27 8.79 -5.14
N LEU A 71 -3.77 10.00 -5.35
CA LEU A 71 -4.60 10.71 -4.37
C LEU A 71 -5.89 9.92 -4.08
N TYR A 72 -6.52 9.40 -5.11
CA TYR A 72 -7.73 8.58 -4.97
C TYR A 72 -7.43 7.32 -4.14
N LEU A 73 -6.34 6.63 -4.44
CA LEU A 73 -5.96 5.41 -3.72
C LEU A 73 -5.59 5.68 -2.27
N GLU A 74 -4.88 6.78 -1.98
CA GLU A 74 -4.56 7.18 -0.61
C GLU A 74 -5.84 7.41 0.19
N GLU A 75 -6.76 8.16 -0.38
CA GLU A 75 -8.02 8.49 0.28
C GLU A 75 -8.88 7.25 0.50
N THR A 76 -8.97 6.37 -0.49
CA THR A 76 -9.72 5.12 -0.38
C THR A 76 -9.14 4.21 0.68
N THR A 77 -7.82 4.06 0.72
CA THR A 77 -7.12 3.24 1.72
C THR A 77 -7.36 3.77 3.13
N LYS A 78 -7.27 5.10 3.30
CA LYS A 78 -7.51 5.76 4.59
C LYS A 78 -8.95 5.56 5.05
N SER A 79 -9.91 5.77 4.16
CA SER A 79 -11.33 5.58 4.47
C SER A 79 -11.64 4.15 4.88
N LEU A 80 -11.08 3.17 4.19
CA LEU A 80 -11.26 1.76 4.51
C LEU A 80 -10.66 1.42 5.88
N ALA A 81 -9.47 1.94 6.18
CA ALA A 81 -8.83 1.74 7.49
C ALA A 81 -9.68 2.32 8.62
N GLU A 82 -10.27 3.49 8.41
CA GLU A 82 -11.16 4.11 9.40
C GLU A 82 -12.42 3.28 9.62
N LYS A 83 -13.00 2.74 8.56
CA LYS A 83 -14.19 1.86 8.66
C LYS A 83 -13.88 0.58 9.43
N VAL A 84 -12.74 -0.05 9.16
CA VAL A 84 -12.32 -1.26 9.87
C VAL A 84 -12.13 -0.96 11.36
N LYS A 85 -11.47 0.14 11.68
CA LYS A 85 -11.24 0.55 13.07
C LYS A 85 -12.57 0.78 13.80
N GLU A 86 -13.52 1.45 13.17
CA GLU A 86 -14.83 1.70 13.72
C GLU A 86 -15.60 0.39 13.97
N LEU A 87 -15.56 -0.52 13.00
CA LEU A 87 -16.20 -1.83 13.10
C LEU A 87 -15.61 -2.65 14.23
N MET A 88 -14.29 -2.66 14.35
CA MET A 88 -13.60 -3.38 15.44
C MET A 88 -13.97 -2.83 16.81
N SER A 89 -14.10 -1.50 16.94
CA SER A 89 -14.53 -0.86 18.18
C SER A 89 -15.95 -1.27 18.55
N THR A 90 -16.84 -1.37 17.57
CA THR A 90 -18.22 -1.80 17.77
C THR A 90 -18.29 -3.24 18.28
N TYR A 91 -17.54 -4.15 17.67
CA TYR A 91 -17.50 -5.54 18.09
C TYR A 91 -16.84 -5.71 19.46
N ALA A 92 -15.81 -4.95 19.76
CA ALA A 92 -15.15 -4.98 21.07
C ALA A 92 -16.13 -4.55 22.17
N TRP A 93 -16.92 -3.50 21.92
CA TRP A 93 -17.95 -3.04 22.84
C TRP A 93 -19.00 -4.13 23.07
N ALA A 94 -19.51 -4.70 21.99
CA ALA A 94 -20.51 -5.76 22.06
C ALA A 94 -19.99 -6.99 22.83
N TRP A 95 -18.75 -7.38 22.57
CA TRP A 95 -18.10 -8.50 23.27
C TRP A 95 -18.04 -8.26 24.78
N ALA A 96 -17.68 -7.03 25.19
CA ALA A 96 -17.56 -6.67 26.61
C ALA A 96 -18.90 -6.65 27.35
N HIS A 97 -20.02 -6.43 26.63
CA HIS A 97 -21.34 -6.26 27.22
C HIS A 97 -22.26 -7.45 27.01
N VAL A 98 -21.85 -8.45 26.25
CA VAL A 98 -22.64 -9.65 26.01
C VAL A 98 -22.47 -10.62 27.18
N PRO A 99 -23.56 -11.26 27.67
CA PRO A 99 -23.44 -12.32 28.67
C PRO A 99 -22.55 -13.45 28.20
N GLU A 100 -21.84 -14.08 29.10
CA GLU A 100 -20.89 -15.15 28.80
C GLU A 100 -21.50 -16.26 27.92
N GLN A 101 -22.71 -16.64 28.22
CA GLN A 101 -23.43 -17.67 27.49
C GLN A 101 -23.72 -17.32 26.01
N ASN A 102 -23.71 -16.02 25.69
CA ASN A 102 -23.99 -15.55 24.33
C ASN A 102 -22.73 -15.19 23.54
N LYS A 103 -21.56 -15.23 24.17
CA LYS A 103 -20.30 -14.85 23.50
C LYS A 103 -19.95 -15.75 22.34
N GLU A 104 -20.26 -17.05 22.45
CA GLU A 104 -19.99 -17.97 21.35
C GLU A 104 -20.82 -17.64 20.11
N LEU A 105 -22.07 -17.27 20.29
CA LEU A 105 -22.95 -16.86 19.20
C LEU A 105 -22.44 -15.57 18.55
N LEU A 106 -22.05 -14.60 19.38
CA LEU A 106 -21.50 -13.34 18.88
C LEU A 106 -20.20 -13.57 18.10
N ARG A 107 -19.32 -14.43 18.60
CA ARG A 107 -18.09 -14.81 17.93
C ARG A 107 -18.35 -15.37 16.54
N LYS A 108 -19.35 -16.24 16.41
CA LYS A 108 -19.74 -16.80 15.13
C LYS A 108 -20.25 -15.74 14.16
N GLN A 109 -21.02 -14.79 14.67
CA GLN A 109 -21.53 -13.68 13.85
C GLN A 109 -20.41 -12.78 13.34
N ILE A 110 -19.44 -12.47 14.20
CA ILE A 110 -18.27 -11.66 13.82
C ILE A 110 -17.47 -12.35 12.71
N LEU A 111 -17.16 -13.64 12.90
CA LEU A 111 -16.42 -14.42 11.92
C LEU A 111 -17.16 -14.51 10.59
N LYS A 112 -18.47 -14.67 10.62
CA LYS A 112 -19.30 -14.71 9.42
C LYS A 112 -19.24 -13.39 8.65
N THR A 113 -19.31 -12.28 9.35
CA THR A 113 -19.24 -10.94 8.76
C THR A 113 -17.92 -10.72 8.02
N PHE A 114 -16.80 -11.02 8.67
CA PHE A 114 -15.47 -10.88 8.05
C PHE A 114 -15.25 -11.85 6.89
N LYS A 115 -15.81 -13.03 6.98
CA LYS A 115 -15.65 -14.06 5.95
C LYS A 115 -16.39 -13.73 4.65
N ASN A 116 -17.47 -12.96 4.74
CA ASN A 116 -18.31 -12.59 3.59
C ASN A 116 -17.83 -11.32 2.89
N GLU A 117 -16.79 -10.69 3.39
CA GLU A 117 -16.16 -9.56 2.75
C GLU A 117 -14.90 -9.98 1.98
#